data_f672fe9ff5d7e7109ff3ac68b8f67c8c
#
_entry.id   f672fe9ff5d7e7109ff3ac68b8f67c8c
#
_cell.length_a   1.000
_cell.length_b   1.000
_cell.length_c   1.000
_cell.angle_alpha   90.00
_cell.angle_beta   90.00
_cell.angle_gamma   90.00
#
_symmetry.space_group_name_H-M   'P 1'
#
loop_
_entity.id
_entity.type
_entity.pdbx_description
1 polymer ?
#
loop_
_entity_poly.entity_id
_entity_poly.type
_entity_poly.pdbx_seq_one_letter_code
_entity_poly.pdbx_strand_id
1 'polypeptide(L)'
;TNLDKVLDSVVIESKQKELFDEGNYNTVYTFAGDLTGYAGDCPLCSGYLACPPRTNVLKEGIYYKDKTYGTLRIVASSKQYPCGTIIRFNVNKLSSDPIIAIILDRGVGGNDIDLLTESQEFATKSVGRVRNLNFEVLREGWN
;
A
#
# COMPACT_ATOMS: atom_id res chain seq x y z
N THR A 1 7.96 17.87 5.08
CA THR A 1 9.02 18.44 4.25
C THR A 1 9.57 17.42 3.26
N ASN A 2 10.27 17.88 2.25
CA ASN A 2 10.91 16.97 1.28
C ASN A 2 11.96 16.08 1.95
N LEU A 3 12.66 16.61 2.96
CA LEU A 3 13.64 15.84 3.71
C LEU A 3 12.99 14.67 4.46
N ASP A 4 11.85 14.90 5.09
CA ASP A 4 11.13 13.86 5.82
C ASP A 4 10.70 12.72 4.89
N LYS A 5 10.24 13.05 3.68
CA LYS A 5 9.85 12.06 2.67
C LYS A 5 11.04 11.22 2.20
N VAL A 6 12.19 11.84 2.01
CA VAL A 6 13.41 11.13 1.61
C VAL A 6 13.86 10.17 2.71
N LEU A 7 13.82 10.62 3.98
CA LEU A 7 14.17 9.78 5.13
C LEU A 7 13.22 8.59 5.27
N ASP A 8 11.92 8.81 5.08
CA ASP A 8 10.93 7.73 5.12
C ASP A 8 11.18 6.68 4.04
N SER A 9 11.50 7.11 2.82
CA SER A 9 11.82 6.20 1.71
C SER A 9 13.05 5.35 2.02
N VAL A 10 14.10 5.95 2.57
CA VAL A 10 15.32 5.23 2.95
C VAL A 10 15.04 4.18 4.02
N VAL A 11 14.23 4.52 5.03
CA VAL A 11 13.86 3.58 6.10
C VAL A 11 13.05 2.41 5.54
N ILE A 12 12.11 2.67 4.63
CA ILE A 12 11.29 1.64 4.00
C ILE A 12 12.16 0.67 3.21
N GLU A 13 13.05 1.17 2.36
CA GLU A 13 13.96 0.35 1.54
C GLU A 13 14.85 -0.53 2.42
N SER A 14 15.41 0.04 3.48
CA SER A 14 16.26 -0.69 4.41
C SER A 14 15.52 -1.82 5.10
N LYS A 15 14.27 -1.58 5.54
CA LYS A 15 13.44 -2.60 6.18
C LYS A 15 13.03 -3.71 5.22
N GLN A 16 12.70 -3.35 3.97
CA GLN A 16 12.35 -4.33 2.94
C GLN A 16 13.52 -5.27 2.65
N LYS A 17 14.74 -4.74 2.57
CA LYS A 17 15.94 -5.55 2.35
C LYS A 17 16.16 -6.52 3.52
N GLU A 18 16.01 -6.04 4.74
CA GLU A 18 16.13 -6.86 5.96
C GLU A 18 15.15 -8.03 5.94
N LEU A 19 13.88 -7.77 5.63
CA LEU A 19 12.85 -8.79 5.54
C LEU A 19 13.12 -9.81 4.44
N PHE A 20 13.63 -9.35 3.31
CA PHE A 20 14.02 -10.22 2.20
C PHE A 20 15.14 -11.18 2.63
N ASP A 21 16.18 -10.66 3.31
CA ASP A 21 17.31 -11.45 3.78
C ASP A 21 16.88 -12.48 4.82
N GLU A 22 15.82 -12.19 5.59
CA GLU A 22 15.25 -13.11 6.59
C GLU A 22 14.27 -14.14 6.01
N GLY A 23 13.97 -14.06 4.70
CA GLY A 23 13.05 -14.98 4.04
C GLY A 23 11.57 -14.72 4.32
N ASN A 24 11.21 -13.55 4.83
CA ASN A 24 9.83 -13.19 5.15
C ASN A 24 9.01 -12.78 3.92
N TYR A 25 9.57 -12.92 2.72
CA TYR A 25 8.90 -12.58 1.46
C TYR A 25 8.38 -13.78 0.71
N ASN A 26 8.08 -14.86 1.42
CA ASN A 26 7.47 -16.03 0.80
C ASN A 26 6.03 -15.73 0.40
N THR A 27 5.71 -15.99 -0.88
CA THR A 27 4.39 -15.74 -1.43
C THR A 27 3.41 -16.83 -1.02
N VAL A 28 2.28 -16.44 -0.43
CA VAL A 28 1.21 -17.36 -0.06
C VAL A 28 0.36 -17.71 -1.30
N TYR A 29 -0.05 -16.69 -2.05
CA TYR A 29 -0.73 -16.82 -3.34
C TYR A 29 -0.62 -15.51 -4.11
N THR A 30 -1.03 -15.53 -5.38
CA THR A 30 -1.00 -14.34 -6.25
C THR A 30 -2.37 -14.08 -6.84
N PHE A 31 -2.59 -12.83 -7.23
CA PHE A 31 -3.77 -12.45 -8.01
C PHE A 31 -3.40 -11.31 -8.95
N ALA A 32 -4.21 -11.12 -10.00
CA ALA A 32 -3.99 -10.05 -10.97
C ALA A 32 -5.16 -9.07 -10.94
N GLY A 33 -4.84 -7.78 -11.08
CA GLY A 33 -5.83 -6.71 -11.12
C GLY A 33 -5.17 -5.41 -11.54
N ASP A 34 -5.96 -4.35 -11.58
CA ASP A 34 -5.46 -3.01 -11.93
C ASP A 34 -5.05 -2.26 -10.67
N LEU A 35 -3.99 -1.47 -10.79
CA LEU A 35 -3.57 -0.53 -9.73
C LEU A 35 -4.02 0.87 -10.11
N THR A 36 -4.69 1.54 -9.19
CA THR A 36 -5.02 2.97 -9.29
C THR A 36 -4.50 3.68 -8.05
N GLY A 37 -4.62 5.00 -8.01
CA GLY A 37 -4.22 5.79 -6.86
C GLY A 37 -5.39 6.56 -6.27
N TYR A 38 -5.33 6.85 -4.98
CA TYR A 38 -6.30 7.71 -4.29
C TYR A 38 -5.62 8.47 -3.16
N ALA A 39 -6.34 9.44 -2.59
CA ALA A 39 -5.81 10.22 -1.48
C ALA A 39 -6.94 10.56 -0.50
N GLY A 40 -6.57 10.81 0.75
CA GLY A 40 -7.52 11.16 1.78
C GLY A 40 -8.08 12.59 1.67
N ASP A 41 -7.49 13.42 0.80
CA ASP A 41 -7.88 14.82 0.62
C ASP A 41 -8.92 15.05 -0.50
N CYS A 42 -9.53 14.00 -1.03
CA CYS A 42 -10.59 14.17 -2.02
C CYS A 42 -11.83 14.84 -1.37
N PRO A 43 -12.64 15.57 -2.17
CA PRO A 43 -13.76 16.37 -1.60
C PRO A 43 -14.76 15.60 -0.76
N LEU A 44 -14.94 14.30 -1.04
CA LEU A 44 -15.90 13.45 -0.29
C LEU A 44 -15.23 12.48 0.66
N CYS A 45 -13.92 12.60 0.85
CA CYS A 45 -13.15 11.69 1.70
C CYS A 45 -13.06 12.25 3.13
N SER A 46 -13.22 11.36 4.13
CA SER A 46 -13.07 11.72 5.53
C SER A 46 -11.65 11.69 6.04
N GLY A 47 -10.77 10.99 5.32
CA GLY A 47 -9.40 10.73 5.75
C GLY A 47 -9.26 9.49 6.62
N TYR A 48 -10.36 8.89 7.07
CA TYR A 48 -10.33 7.67 7.89
C TYR A 48 -10.32 6.42 7.04
N LEU A 49 -9.47 5.45 7.42
CA LEU A 49 -9.41 4.15 6.78
C LEU A 49 -10.57 3.26 7.25
N ALA A 50 -11.03 2.35 6.40
CA ALA A 50 -12.14 1.46 6.71
C ALA A 50 -11.77 0.33 7.67
N CYS A 51 -10.53 -0.14 7.62
CA CYS A 51 -10.05 -1.24 8.48
C CYS A 51 -9.55 -0.71 9.82
N PRO A 52 -9.78 -1.44 10.93
CA PRO A 52 -9.14 -1.08 12.20
C PRO A 52 -7.62 -1.02 12.06
N PRO A 53 -6.94 -0.06 12.71
CA PRO A 53 -7.42 0.88 13.72
C PRO A 53 -8.10 2.15 13.18
N ARG A 54 -8.43 2.20 11.90
CA ARG A 54 -9.13 3.32 11.25
C ARG A 54 -8.40 4.66 11.42
N THR A 55 -7.10 4.62 11.18
CA THR A 55 -6.27 5.83 11.27
C THR A 55 -6.74 6.92 10.31
N ASN A 56 -6.54 8.18 10.69
CA ASN A 56 -6.83 9.32 9.83
C ASN A 56 -5.55 9.68 9.07
N VAL A 57 -5.54 9.40 7.76
CA VAL A 57 -4.35 9.57 6.93
C VAL A 57 -3.99 11.04 6.71
N LEU A 58 -4.94 11.96 6.89
CA LEU A 58 -4.66 13.39 6.80
C LEU A 58 -3.86 13.89 8.00
N LYS A 59 -3.93 13.20 9.13
CA LYS A 59 -3.19 13.52 10.36
C LYS A 59 -1.94 12.67 10.53
N GLU A 60 -2.03 11.37 10.24
CA GLU A 60 -0.97 10.41 10.53
C GLU A 60 -0.15 9.99 9.31
N GLY A 61 -0.56 10.43 8.11
CA GLY A 61 0.18 10.17 6.87
C GLY A 61 -0.26 8.89 6.17
N ILE A 62 0.49 8.53 5.12
CA ILE A 62 0.12 7.48 4.18
C ILE A 62 0.86 6.16 4.43
N TYR A 63 1.54 6.03 5.55
CA TYR A 63 2.28 4.83 5.92
C TYR A 63 1.69 4.19 7.16
N TYR A 64 1.86 2.88 7.25
CA TYR A 64 1.46 2.10 8.43
C TYR A 64 2.64 1.28 8.93
N LYS A 65 2.80 1.22 10.25
CA LYS A 65 3.88 0.47 10.87
C LYS A 65 3.37 -0.90 11.33
N ASP A 66 3.72 -1.93 10.56
CA ASP A 66 3.37 -3.31 10.89
C ASP A 66 4.41 -3.93 11.82
N LYS A 67 3.98 -4.81 12.73
CA LYS A 67 4.88 -5.44 13.70
C LYS A 67 5.95 -6.29 13.05
N THR A 68 5.61 -6.99 11.97
CA THR A 68 6.51 -7.91 11.28
C THR A 68 7.25 -7.23 10.14
N TYR A 69 6.53 -6.48 9.30
CA TYR A 69 7.06 -5.93 8.05
C TYR A 69 7.59 -4.51 8.17
N GLY A 70 7.36 -3.84 9.30
CA GLY A 70 7.81 -2.47 9.47
C GLY A 70 6.91 -1.46 8.79
N THR A 71 7.48 -0.36 8.30
CA THR A 71 6.73 0.74 7.67
C THR A 71 6.33 0.35 6.25
N LEU A 72 5.02 0.36 5.97
CA LEU A 72 4.43 -0.07 4.71
C LEU A 72 3.56 1.00 4.10
N ARG A 73 3.37 0.91 2.78
CA ARG A 73 2.36 1.69 2.07
C ARG A 73 0.97 1.13 2.40
N ILE A 74 -0.04 1.95 2.23
CA ILE A 74 -1.43 1.58 2.51
C ILE A 74 -2.18 1.46 1.19
N VAL A 75 -3.02 0.42 1.05
CA VAL A 75 -3.85 0.22 -0.12
C VAL A 75 -5.29 -0.10 0.28
N ALA A 76 -6.22 0.18 -0.63
CA ALA A 76 -7.61 -0.21 -0.54
C ALA A 76 -7.87 -1.41 -1.44
N SER A 77 -8.78 -2.28 -1.03
CA SER A 77 -9.20 -3.44 -1.81
C SER A 77 -10.70 -3.70 -1.63
N SER A 78 -11.21 -4.73 -2.33
CA SER A 78 -12.53 -5.26 -2.06
C SER A 78 -12.53 -6.09 -0.78
N LYS A 79 -13.72 -6.46 -0.30
CA LYS A 79 -13.88 -7.23 0.94
C LYS A 79 -13.40 -8.68 0.83
N GLN A 80 -13.11 -9.16 -0.39
CA GLN A 80 -12.60 -10.53 -0.55
C GLN A 80 -11.18 -10.70 0.00
N TYR A 81 -10.45 -9.60 0.20
CA TYR A 81 -9.12 -9.63 0.84
C TYR A 81 -9.24 -9.07 2.26
N PRO A 82 -8.86 -9.87 3.28
CA PRO A 82 -9.01 -9.43 4.69
C PRO A 82 -8.18 -8.19 5.01
N CYS A 83 -8.68 -7.39 5.95
CA CYS A 83 -7.90 -6.28 6.51
C CYS A 83 -6.59 -6.82 7.10
N GLY A 84 -5.50 -6.09 6.88
CA GLY A 84 -4.17 -6.49 7.36
C GLY A 84 -3.39 -7.36 6.39
N THR A 85 -3.98 -7.76 5.27
CA THR A 85 -3.28 -8.53 4.23
C THR A 85 -2.11 -7.72 3.68
N ILE A 86 -0.94 -8.36 3.58
CA ILE A 86 0.29 -7.75 3.03
C ILE A 86 0.46 -8.22 1.61
N ILE A 87 0.65 -7.27 0.69
CA ILE A 87 0.87 -7.57 -0.73
C ILE A 87 2.18 -6.94 -1.21
N ARG A 88 2.76 -7.54 -2.24
CA ARG A 88 3.95 -7.04 -2.92
C ARG A 88 3.68 -6.94 -4.41
N PHE A 89 4.12 -5.84 -5.02
CA PHE A 89 3.96 -5.64 -6.47
C PHE A 89 5.05 -4.72 -7.00
N ASN A 90 5.25 -4.75 -8.32
CA ASN A 90 6.29 -3.96 -8.99
C ASN A 90 5.66 -2.97 -9.96
N VAL A 91 5.96 -1.69 -9.81
CA VAL A 91 5.58 -0.64 -10.75
C VAL A 91 6.80 0.25 -10.96
N ASN A 92 7.50 0.05 -12.06
CA ASN A 92 8.78 0.71 -12.31
C ASN A 92 8.70 2.23 -12.31
N LYS A 93 7.60 2.80 -12.76
CA LYS A 93 7.42 4.27 -12.75
C LYS A 93 7.27 4.85 -11.35
N LEU A 94 6.95 4.02 -10.35
CA LEU A 94 6.80 4.47 -8.95
C LEU A 94 8.02 4.12 -8.11
N SER A 95 8.65 2.98 -8.36
CA SER A 95 9.81 2.55 -7.60
C SER A 95 10.58 1.50 -8.38
N SER A 96 11.91 1.53 -8.28
CA SER A 96 12.76 0.48 -8.84
C SER A 96 12.71 -0.79 -8.00
N ASP A 97 12.37 -0.68 -6.72
CA ASP A 97 12.20 -1.81 -5.81
C ASP A 97 10.75 -2.24 -5.72
N PRO A 98 10.47 -3.50 -5.34
CA PRO A 98 9.09 -3.93 -5.09
C PRO A 98 8.42 -3.05 -4.03
N ILE A 99 7.14 -2.75 -4.24
CA ILE A 99 6.33 -2.02 -3.26
C ILE A 99 5.63 -3.04 -2.39
N ILE A 100 5.77 -2.89 -1.07
CA ILE A 100 5.08 -3.72 -0.09
C ILE A 100 4.06 -2.86 0.62
N ALA A 101 2.82 -3.34 0.65
CA ALA A 101 1.69 -2.57 1.15
C ALA A 101 0.77 -3.42 1.99
N ILE A 102 0.01 -2.77 2.84
CA ILE A 102 -0.98 -3.41 3.71
C ILE A 102 -2.39 -2.95 3.32
N ILE A 103 -3.32 -3.89 3.26
CA ILE A 103 -4.72 -3.59 2.97
C ILE A 103 -5.39 -3.09 4.24
N LEU A 104 -5.70 -1.79 4.28
CA LEU A 104 -6.35 -1.13 5.42
C LEU A 104 -7.58 -0.34 5.03
N ASP A 105 -7.96 -0.33 3.75
CA ASP A 105 -9.10 0.44 3.29
C ASP A 105 -9.96 -0.37 2.30
N ARG A 106 -11.13 0.16 1.99
CA ARG A 106 -12.12 -0.47 1.12
C ARG A 106 -12.58 0.52 0.05
N GLY A 107 -13.52 0.12 -0.77
CA GLY A 107 -14.10 0.98 -1.79
C GLY A 107 -13.69 0.61 -3.20
N VAL A 108 -12.98 -0.49 -3.36
CA VAL A 108 -12.51 -0.98 -4.66
C VAL A 108 -13.17 -2.33 -4.94
N GLY A 109 -13.53 -2.58 -6.19
CA GLY A 109 -14.18 -3.82 -6.58
C GLY A 109 -13.21 -4.87 -7.13
N GLY A 110 -13.65 -6.13 -7.10
CA GLY A 110 -12.92 -7.25 -7.69
C GLY A 110 -11.51 -7.42 -7.16
N ASN A 111 -10.54 -7.53 -8.07
CA ASN A 111 -9.13 -7.71 -7.76
C ASN A 111 -8.32 -6.41 -7.88
N ASP A 112 -8.99 -5.28 -8.07
CA ASP A 112 -8.28 -4.00 -8.21
C ASP A 112 -7.77 -3.52 -6.86
N ILE A 113 -6.64 -2.80 -6.91
CA ILE A 113 -5.97 -2.25 -5.73
C ILE A 113 -5.83 -0.74 -5.93
N ASP A 114 -6.15 0.02 -4.90
CA ASP A 114 -6.05 1.48 -4.88
C ASP A 114 -4.94 1.88 -3.92
N LEU A 115 -3.89 2.50 -4.44
CA LEU A 115 -2.73 2.91 -3.65
C LEU A 115 -2.97 4.28 -3.02
N LEU A 116 -2.90 4.35 -1.69
CA LEU A 116 -3.01 5.61 -0.97
C LEU A 116 -1.78 6.48 -1.26
N THR A 117 -2.01 7.71 -1.70
CA THR A 117 -0.98 8.68 -2.04
C THR A 117 -1.16 9.95 -1.23
N GLU A 118 -0.17 10.85 -1.35
CA GLU A 118 -0.16 12.11 -0.60
C GLU A 118 -1.24 13.09 -1.04
N SER A 119 -1.62 13.07 -2.33
CA SER A 119 -2.58 14.00 -2.89
C SER A 119 -3.33 13.37 -4.05
N GLN A 120 -4.52 13.89 -4.31
CA GLN A 120 -5.33 13.47 -5.45
C GLN A 120 -4.61 13.74 -6.77
N GLU A 121 -3.85 14.82 -6.85
CA GLU A 121 -3.03 15.14 -8.03
C GLU A 121 -1.99 14.05 -8.30
N PHE A 122 -1.25 13.63 -7.27
CA PHE A 122 -0.26 12.56 -7.41
C PHE A 122 -0.94 11.24 -7.81
N ALA A 123 -2.08 10.93 -7.22
CA ALA A 123 -2.83 9.73 -7.55
C ALA A 123 -3.22 9.70 -9.02
N THR A 124 -3.72 10.82 -9.54
CA THR A 124 -4.18 10.91 -10.93
C THR A 124 -3.03 10.95 -11.93
N LYS A 125 -2.00 11.76 -11.68
CA LYS A 125 -0.93 12.01 -12.65
C LYS A 125 0.20 11.00 -12.58
N SER A 126 0.58 10.56 -11.38
CA SER A 126 1.75 9.71 -11.21
C SER A 126 1.40 8.24 -11.14
N VAL A 127 0.30 7.87 -10.51
CA VAL A 127 -0.15 6.48 -10.46
C VAL A 127 -1.00 6.16 -11.69
N GLY A 128 -2.05 6.96 -11.94
CA GLY A 128 -2.99 6.72 -13.02
C GLY A 128 -3.64 5.34 -12.88
N ARG A 129 -3.59 4.55 -13.95
CA ARG A 129 -4.07 3.16 -13.94
C ARG A 129 -3.01 2.25 -14.55
N VAL A 130 -2.55 1.28 -13.78
CA VAL A 130 -1.64 0.23 -14.24
C VAL A 130 -2.49 -1.04 -14.42
N ARG A 131 -2.62 -1.50 -15.65
CA ARG A 131 -3.52 -2.61 -15.99
C ARG A 131 -2.83 -3.96 -15.80
N ASN A 132 -3.61 -4.92 -15.34
CA ASN A 132 -3.22 -6.32 -15.28
C ASN A 132 -1.89 -6.55 -14.54
N LEU A 133 -1.77 -5.92 -13.37
CA LEU A 133 -0.61 -6.04 -12.51
C LEU A 133 -0.72 -7.31 -11.67
N ASN A 134 0.40 -7.99 -11.45
CA ASN A 134 0.45 -9.16 -10.59
C ASN A 134 0.76 -8.74 -9.15
N PHE A 135 -0.09 -9.16 -8.23
CA PHE A 135 0.07 -8.92 -6.80
C PHE A 135 0.39 -10.23 -6.09
N GLU A 136 1.43 -10.21 -5.27
CA GLU A 136 1.82 -11.37 -4.45
C GLU A 136 1.37 -11.14 -3.02
N VAL A 137 0.63 -12.09 -2.44
CA VAL A 137 0.19 -12.01 -1.05
C VAL A 137 1.25 -12.64 -0.16
N LEU A 138 1.82 -11.86 0.75
CA LEU A 138 2.85 -12.30 1.67
C LEU A 138 2.28 -12.75 3.02
N ARG A 139 1.15 -12.17 3.41
CA ARG A 139 0.42 -12.52 4.63
C ARG A 139 -1.05 -12.25 4.41
N GLU A 140 -1.91 -13.21 4.75
CA GLU A 140 -3.36 -13.04 4.62
C GLU A 140 -3.94 -12.62 5.98
N GLY A 141 -4.47 -11.39 6.04
CA GLY A 141 -4.98 -10.81 7.28
C GLY A 141 -3.85 -10.41 8.23
N TRP A 142 -4.17 -10.35 9.52
CA TRP A 142 -3.25 -9.85 10.55
C TRP A 142 -2.25 -10.87 11.08
N ASN A 143 -2.36 -12.09 10.68
CA ASN A 143 -1.52 -13.17 11.22
C ASN A 143 -0.30 -13.46 10.37
#